data_1769ae0f3963ef2b5d1b6abcbf7ff9b4
#
_entry.id   1769ae0f3963ef2b5d1b6abcbf7ff9b4
#
_cell.length_a   1.000
_cell.length_b   1.000
_cell.length_c   1.000
_cell.angle_alpha   90.00
_cell.angle_beta   90.00
_cell.angle_gamma   90.00
#
_symmetry.space_group_name_H-M   'P 1'
#
loop_
_entity.id
_entity.type
_entity.pdbx_description
1 polymer ?
#
loop_
_entity_poly.entity_id
_entity_poly.type
_entity_poly.pdbx_seq_one_letter_code
_entity_poly.pdbx_strand_id
1 'polypeptide(L)'
;MRARLAPPALAVALCLAIAGCGATPADIFIIERMNASTHSTLTLLVNEEGGVHCNGGKELKLGDKELVQARGIREDLKDQTSSNTVLPAQPGSVYTYALRDEDGSLRFSDNSAKQTAAMHQLQLFVLQTAQRLCGISS
;
A
#
# COMPACT_ATOMS: atom_id res chain seq x y z
N MET A 1 27.94 -56.03 -50.81
CA MET A 1 26.68 -55.58 -50.14
C MET A 1 26.98 -54.81 -48.92
N ARG A 2 26.83 -53.46 -48.95
CA ARG A 2 27.11 -52.58 -47.82
C ARG A 2 25.79 -52.00 -47.34
N ALA A 3 25.35 -52.45 -46.17
CA ALA A 3 24.20 -51.87 -45.46
C ALA A 3 24.57 -50.56 -44.88
N ARG A 4 23.86 -49.47 -45.22
CA ARG A 4 23.97 -48.16 -44.64
C ARG A 4 22.95 -48.07 -43.50
N LEU A 5 23.42 -47.99 -42.25
CA LEU A 5 22.59 -47.64 -41.10
C LEU A 5 22.35 -46.12 -41.11
N ALA A 6 21.10 -45.72 -41.10
CA ALA A 6 20.68 -44.33 -40.85
C ALA A 6 20.64 -44.05 -39.34
N PRO A 7 21.08 -42.88 -38.85
CA PRO A 7 20.96 -42.53 -37.43
C PRO A 7 19.53 -42.05 -37.13
N PRO A 8 19.01 -42.31 -35.90
CA PRO A 8 17.72 -41.79 -35.50
C PRO A 8 17.83 -40.31 -35.15
N ALA A 9 16.94 -39.50 -35.71
CA ALA A 9 16.80 -38.09 -35.36
C ALA A 9 16.23 -37.95 -33.95
N LEU A 10 17.06 -37.41 -33.05
CA LEU A 10 16.66 -37.08 -31.69
C LEU A 10 15.84 -35.79 -31.71
N ALA A 11 14.52 -35.89 -31.59
CA ALA A 11 13.64 -34.74 -31.44
C ALA A 11 13.76 -34.19 -30.01
N VAL A 12 14.48 -33.09 -29.85
CA VAL A 12 14.54 -32.35 -28.59
C VAL A 12 13.27 -31.51 -28.47
N ALA A 13 12.32 -31.98 -27.68
CA ALA A 13 11.15 -31.20 -27.30
C ALA A 13 11.56 -30.12 -26.28
N LEU A 14 11.69 -28.88 -26.76
CA LEU A 14 11.96 -27.72 -25.93
C LEU A 14 10.67 -27.31 -25.22
N CYS A 15 10.46 -27.81 -24.01
CA CYS A 15 9.39 -27.33 -23.13
C CYS A 15 9.71 -25.89 -22.68
N LEU A 16 9.10 -24.88 -23.32
CA LEU A 16 9.05 -23.52 -22.78
C LEU A 16 8.17 -23.54 -21.54
N ALA A 17 8.79 -23.63 -20.36
CA ALA A 17 8.14 -23.29 -19.12
C ALA A 17 7.92 -21.78 -19.10
N ILE A 18 6.71 -21.33 -19.41
CA ILE A 18 6.27 -19.96 -19.17
C ILE A 18 6.10 -19.84 -17.65
N ALA A 19 7.18 -19.48 -16.96
CA ALA A 19 7.09 -19.02 -15.60
C ALA A 19 6.32 -17.69 -15.67
N GLY A 20 5.01 -17.75 -15.43
CA GLY A 20 4.20 -16.56 -15.19
C GLY A 20 4.74 -15.87 -13.96
N CYS A 21 5.60 -14.86 -14.14
CA CYS A 21 5.91 -13.91 -13.10
C CYS A 21 4.60 -13.17 -12.79
N GLY A 22 3.86 -13.65 -11.78
CA GLY A 22 2.82 -12.87 -11.15
C GLY A 22 3.50 -11.69 -10.48
N ALA A 23 3.62 -10.56 -11.20
CA ALA A 23 4.10 -9.33 -10.59
C ALA A 23 3.12 -8.96 -9.46
N THR A 24 3.65 -8.77 -8.25
CA THR A 24 2.84 -8.20 -7.17
C THR A 24 2.48 -6.76 -7.55
N PRO A 25 1.21 -6.34 -7.35
CA PRO A 25 0.81 -4.97 -7.66
C PRO A 25 1.66 -3.97 -6.86
N ALA A 26 1.99 -2.85 -7.50
CA ALA A 26 2.70 -1.76 -6.83
C ALA A 26 1.85 -1.18 -5.70
N ASP A 27 2.50 -0.73 -4.64
CA ASP A 27 1.82 -0.09 -3.52
C ASP A 27 1.50 1.38 -3.87
N ILE A 28 0.28 1.82 -3.55
CA ILE A 28 -0.05 3.25 -3.57
C ILE A 28 0.65 3.92 -2.39
N PHE A 29 0.44 3.37 -1.18
CA PHE A 29 1.13 3.81 0.04
C PHE A 29 1.02 2.76 1.16
N ILE A 30 1.89 2.93 2.15
CA ILE A 30 1.77 2.30 3.46
C ILE A 30 1.51 3.42 4.47
N ILE A 31 0.47 3.29 5.29
CA ILE A 31 0.15 4.23 6.36
C ILE A 31 0.09 3.50 7.70
N GLU A 32 0.81 4.03 8.69
CA GLU A 32 0.73 3.61 10.09
C GLU A 32 0.00 4.67 10.89
N ARG A 33 -1.02 4.27 11.63
CA ARG A 33 -1.72 5.09 12.62
C ARG A 33 -1.42 4.54 14.01
N MET A 34 -0.86 5.35 14.89
CA MET A 34 -0.59 5.00 16.28
C MET A 34 -1.44 5.82 17.23
N ASN A 35 -2.10 5.16 18.19
CA ASN A 35 -2.79 5.84 19.29
C ASN A 35 -1.77 6.35 20.31
N ALA A 36 -1.81 7.64 20.62
CA ALA A 36 -0.83 8.29 21.50
C ALA A 36 -0.87 7.80 22.96
N SER A 37 -2.04 7.36 23.45
CA SER A 37 -2.21 6.89 24.82
C SER A 37 -1.91 5.42 25.02
N THR A 38 -2.42 4.56 24.11
CA THR A 38 -2.31 3.09 24.22
C THR A 38 -1.12 2.52 23.45
N HIS A 39 -0.50 3.31 22.56
CA HIS A 39 0.55 2.89 21.64
C HIS A 39 0.11 1.74 20.70
N SER A 40 -1.18 1.48 20.61
CA SER A 40 -1.71 0.54 19.63
C SER A 40 -1.52 1.09 18.22
N THR A 41 -1.09 0.23 17.30
CA THR A 41 -0.82 0.60 15.91
C THR A 41 -1.77 -0.11 14.95
N LEU A 42 -2.11 0.59 13.88
CA LEU A 42 -2.75 0.04 12.70
C LEU A 42 -1.88 0.37 11.50
N THR A 43 -1.45 -0.65 10.78
CA THR A 43 -0.75 -0.50 9.52
C THR A 43 -1.68 -0.91 8.37
N LEU A 44 -1.87 -0.01 7.42
CA LEU A 44 -2.59 -0.27 6.17
C LEU A 44 -1.60 -0.19 5.01
N LEU A 45 -1.47 -1.27 4.26
CA LEU A 45 -0.83 -1.27 2.96
C LEU A 45 -1.94 -1.25 1.90
N VAL A 46 -1.91 -0.29 0.99
CA VAL A 46 -2.89 -0.15 -0.09
C VAL A 46 -2.15 -0.24 -1.43
N ASN A 47 -2.58 -1.16 -2.30
CA ASN A 47 -1.95 -1.36 -3.60
C ASN A 47 -2.78 -0.79 -4.76
N GLU A 48 -2.17 -0.70 -5.95
CA GLU A 48 -2.76 -0.11 -7.16
C GLU A 48 -3.98 -0.89 -7.73
N GLU A 49 -4.16 -2.14 -7.31
CA GLU A 49 -5.34 -2.95 -7.68
C GLU A 49 -6.46 -2.88 -6.63
N GLY A 50 -6.34 -2.01 -5.63
CA GLY A 50 -7.30 -1.84 -4.54
C GLY A 50 -7.20 -2.91 -3.46
N GLY A 51 -6.12 -3.68 -3.43
CA GLY A 51 -5.83 -4.58 -2.32
C GLY A 51 -5.45 -3.80 -1.07
N VAL A 52 -5.94 -4.25 0.09
CA VAL A 52 -5.62 -3.69 1.40
C VAL A 52 -5.17 -4.79 2.33
N HIS A 53 -4.04 -4.60 3.00
CA HIS A 53 -3.59 -5.43 4.10
C HIS A 53 -3.65 -4.65 5.40
N CYS A 54 -4.43 -5.16 6.37
CA CYS A 54 -4.52 -4.62 7.72
C CYS A 54 -3.51 -5.36 8.61
N ASN A 55 -2.52 -4.65 9.16
CA ASN A 55 -1.49 -5.23 10.04
C ASN A 55 -0.80 -6.47 9.44
N GLY A 56 -0.55 -6.47 8.14
CA GLY A 56 0.06 -7.59 7.43
C GLY A 56 -0.83 -8.81 7.25
N GLY A 57 -2.14 -8.69 7.50
CA GLY A 57 -3.11 -9.77 7.33
C GLY A 57 -3.42 -10.08 5.86
N LYS A 58 -4.40 -10.94 5.63
CA LYS A 58 -4.84 -11.30 4.26
C LYS A 58 -5.31 -10.07 3.49
N GLU A 59 -5.19 -10.14 2.16
CA GLU A 59 -5.69 -9.08 1.29
C GLU A 59 -7.22 -8.96 1.36
N LEU A 60 -7.67 -7.74 1.58
CA LEU A 60 -9.05 -7.29 1.47
C LEU A 60 -9.19 -6.36 0.27
N LYS A 61 -10.39 -6.02 -0.15
CA LYS A 61 -10.61 -5.18 -1.34
C LYS A 61 -11.32 -3.88 -0.99
N LEU A 62 -10.75 -2.76 -1.49
CA LEU A 62 -11.44 -1.48 -1.60
C LEU A 62 -12.53 -1.55 -2.67
N GLY A 63 -13.57 -0.75 -2.51
CA GLY A 63 -14.45 -0.42 -3.62
C GLY A 63 -13.78 0.54 -4.60
N ASP A 64 -14.35 0.68 -5.80
CA ASP A 64 -13.78 1.54 -6.85
C ASP A 64 -13.65 3.01 -6.41
N LYS A 65 -14.60 3.52 -5.64
CA LYS A 65 -14.57 4.90 -5.12
C LYS A 65 -13.44 5.11 -4.13
N GLU A 66 -13.24 4.16 -3.22
CA GLU A 66 -12.16 4.20 -2.24
C GLU A 66 -10.79 4.07 -2.91
N LEU A 67 -10.68 3.26 -3.96
CA LEU A 67 -9.44 3.16 -4.73
C LEU A 67 -9.08 4.47 -5.43
N VAL A 68 -10.07 5.11 -6.08
CA VAL A 68 -9.89 6.45 -6.69
C VAL A 68 -9.51 7.47 -5.63
N GLN A 69 -10.15 7.42 -4.46
CA GLN A 69 -9.80 8.30 -3.32
C GLN A 69 -8.36 8.08 -2.85
N ALA A 70 -7.93 6.83 -2.69
CA ALA A 70 -6.55 6.52 -2.27
C ALA A 70 -5.50 7.09 -3.24
N ARG A 71 -5.72 6.93 -4.55
CA ARG A 71 -4.85 7.50 -5.58
C ARG A 71 -4.85 9.04 -5.56
N GLY A 72 -6.02 9.66 -5.38
CA GLY A 72 -6.13 11.11 -5.25
C GLY A 72 -5.38 11.64 -4.03
N ILE A 73 -5.53 11.00 -2.88
CA ILE A 73 -4.81 11.35 -1.65
C ILE A 73 -3.30 11.29 -1.87
N ARG A 74 -2.78 10.22 -2.50
CA ARG A 74 -1.35 10.10 -2.81
C ARG A 74 -0.88 11.26 -3.69
N GLU A 75 -1.60 11.57 -4.77
CA GLU A 75 -1.24 12.66 -5.68
C GLU A 75 -1.24 14.01 -4.97
N ASP A 76 -2.26 14.29 -4.15
CA ASP A 76 -2.39 15.54 -3.40
C ASP A 76 -1.35 15.69 -2.28
N LEU A 77 -0.75 14.58 -1.80
CA LEU A 77 0.31 14.57 -0.78
C LEU A 77 1.72 14.47 -1.35
N LYS A 78 1.88 14.41 -2.65
CA LYS A 78 3.17 14.16 -3.32
C LYS A 78 4.27 15.15 -2.92
N ASP A 79 3.94 16.43 -2.81
CA ASP A 79 4.92 17.46 -2.41
C ASP A 79 5.39 17.25 -0.97
N GLN A 80 4.48 16.84 -0.07
CA GLN A 80 4.79 16.57 1.33
C GLN A 80 5.61 15.29 1.50
N THR A 81 5.28 14.22 0.76
CA THR A 81 6.02 12.95 0.83
C THR A 81 7.42 13.10 0.22
N SER A 82 7.55 13.73 -0.94
CA SER A 82 8.85 13.96 -1.59
C SER A 82 9.78 14.87 -0.77
N SER A 83 9.21 15.76 0.04
CA SER A 83 9.96 16.61 0.98
C SER A 83 10.23 15.94 2.32
N ASN A 84 9.77 14.72 2.54
CA ASN A 84 9.82 14.02 3.83
C ASN A 84 9.29 14.87 4.98
N THR A 85 8.14 15.49 4.79
CA THR A 85 7.56 16.46 5.71
C THR A 85 7.23 15.82 7.07
N VAL A 86 7.58 16.53 8.14
CA VAL A 86 7.20 16.17 9.52
C VAL A 86 6.50 17.36 10.17
N LEU A 87 5.25 17.18 10.56
CA LEU A 87 4.49 18.15 11.33
C LEU A 87 4.39 17.67 12.79
N PRO A 88 4.84 18.45 13.78
CA PRO A 88 4.79 18.04 15.17
C PRO A 88 3.36 17.94 15.70
N ALA A 89 3.15 17.03 16.64
CA ALA A 89 1.91 16.93 17.40
C ALA A 89 1.74 18.14 18.31
N GLN A 90 0.49 18.56 18.52
CA GLN A 90 0.11 19.51 19.55
C GLN A 90 -0.32 18.74 20.82
N PRO A 91 -0.35 19.40 21.99
CA PRO A 91 -0.92 18.82 23.20
C PRO A 91 -2.36 18.31 22.94
N GLY A 92 -2.68 17.12 23.47
CA GLY A 92 -4.00 16.50 23.27
C GLY A 92 -4.15 15.69 21.99
N SER A 93 -3.06 15.44 21.23
CA SER A 93 -3.07 14.53 20.10
C SER A 93 -3.53 13.14 20.53
N VAL A 94 -4.45 12.56 19.76
CA VAL A 94 -4.96 11.18 19.95
C VAL A 94 -4.25 10.21 19.02
N TYR A 95 -4.00 10.62 17.78
CA TYR A 95 -3.37 9.76 16.77
C TYR A 95 -2.21 10.44 16.07
N THR A 96 -1.16 9.66 15.82
CA THR A 96 -0.08 10.03 14.90
C THR A 96 -0.16 9.16 13.66
N TYR A 97 0.23 9.75 12.52
CA TYR A 97 0.20 9.13 11.20
C TYR A 97 1.59 9.17 10.60
N ALA A 98 2.03 8.04 10.06
CA ALA A 98 3.26 7.93 9.28
C ALA A 98 2.94 7.27 7.94
N LEU A 99 2.97 8.06 6.88
CA LEU A 99 2.73 7.60 5.50
C LEU A 99 4.06 7.46 4.78
N ARG A 100 4.17 6.41 3.97
CA ARG A 100 5.25 6.19 3.01
C ARG A 100 4.68 5.78 1.68
N ASP A 101 5.24 6.32 0.62
CA ASP A 101 4.98 5.96 -0.76
C ASP A 101 6.31 5.88 -1.54
N GLU A 102 6.25 5.78 -2.86
CA GLU A 102 7.44 5.73 -3.70
C GLU A 102 8.23 7.06 -3.72
N ASP A 103 7.56 8.18 -3.45
CA ASP A 103 8.16 9.52 -3.47
C ASP A 103 8.90 9.85 -2.16
N GLY A 104 8.49 9.25 -1.03
CA GLY A 104 9.11 9.49 0.28
C GLY A 104 8.20 9.23 1.46
N SER A 105 8.20 10.14 2.44
CA SER A 105 7.44 9.96 3.68
C SER A 105 6.79 11.25 4.18
N LEU A 106 5.70 11.08 4.92
CA LEU A 106 5.00 12.16 5.61
C LEU A 106 4.66 11.71 7.02
N ARG A 107 4.93 12.55 8.01
CA ARG A 107 4.58 12.28 9.41
C ARG A 107 3.84 13.45 10.00
N PHE A 108 2.69 13.20 10.63
CA PHE A 108 1.87 14.23 11.26
C PHE A 108 0.96 13.62 12.34
N SER A 109 0.29 14.46 13.11
CA SER A 109 -0.73 14.06 14.08
C SER A 109 -2.11 14.58 13.69
N ASP A 110 -3.15 14.01 14.27
CA ASP A 110 -4.53 14.46 14.09
C ASP A 110 -4.75 15.94 14.39
N ASN A 111 -3.93 16.51 15.26
CA ASN A 111 -4.01 17.93 15.68
C ASN A 111 -2.78 18.77 15.27
N SER A 112 -1.90 18.28 14.40
CA SER A 112 -0.76 19.06 13.91
C SER A 112 -1.20 20.39 13.29
N ALA A 113 -0.47 21.46 13.57
CA ALA A 113 -0.69 22.72 12.86
C ALA A 113 -0.30 22.59 11.37
N LYS A 114 -0.92 23.41 10.52
CA LYS A 114 -0.64 23.49 9.07
C LYS A 114 -0.95 22.22 8.30
N GLN A 115 -1.92 21.42 8.74
CA GLN A 115 -2.41 20.30 7.96
C GLN A 115 -3.09 20.78 6.67
N THR A 116 -2.87 20.03 5.59
CA THR A 116 -3.56 20.25 4.31
C THR A 116 -4.91 19.52 4.28
N ALA A 117 -5.77 19.88 3.34
CA ALA A 117 -7.02 19.16 3.10
C ALA A 117 -6.78 17.66 2.79
N ALA A 118 -5.70 17.34 2.07
CA ALA A 118 -5.33 15.96 1.76
C ALA A 118 -4.94 15.14 3.01
N MET A 119 -4.28 15.76 4.00
CA MET A 119 -3.99 15.11 5.28
C MET A 119 -5.29 14.77 6.04
N HIS A 120 -6.29 15.66 6.04
CA HIS A 120 -7.60 15.36 6.63
C HIS A 120 -8.34 14.25 5.87
N GLN A 121 -8.26 14.24 4.54
CA GLN A 121 -8.82 13.16 3.72
C GLN A 121 -8.15 11.81 4.01
N LEU A 122 -6.82 11.81 4.19
CA LEU A 122 -6.08 10.60 4.58
C LEU A 122 -6.54 10.07 5.94
N GLN A 123 -6.70 10.95 6.94
CA GLN A 123 -7.21 10.55 8.26
C GLN A 123 -8.59 9.90 8.16
N LEU A 124 -9.49 10.50 7.39
CA LEU A 124 -10.84 9.97 7.17
C LEU A 124 -10.80 8.62 6.42
N PHE A 125 -9.97 8.51 5.39
CA PHE A 125 -9.76 7.27 4.65
C PHE A 125 -9.28 6.14 5.57
N VAL A 126 -8.27 6.40 6.40
CA VAL A 126 -7.74 5.43 7.37
C VAL A 126 -8.81 4.99 8.36
N LEU A 127 -9.59 5.94 8.91
CA LEU A 127 -10.68 5.65 9.83
C LEU A 127 -11.75 4.74 9.19
N GLN A 128 -12.23 5.11 8.02
CA GLN A 128 -13.27 4.36 7.30
C GLN A 128 -12.78 2.95 6.91
N THR A 129 -11.55 2.84 6.42
CA THR A 129 -10.95 1.56 6.05
C THR A 129 -10.76 0.66 7.28
N ALA A 130 -10.28 1.22 8.40
CA ALA A 130 -10.14 0.50 9.65
C ALA A 130 -11.47 -0.10 10.13
N GLN A 131 -12.53 0.69 10.11
CA GLN A 131 -13.85 0.26 10.57
C GLN A 131 -14.51 -0.75 9.63
N ARG A 132 -14.48 -0.49 8.33
CA ARG A 132 -15.21 -1.28 7.33
C ARG A 132 -14.52 -2.56 6.92
N LEU A 133 -13.20 -2.53 6.77
CA LEU A 133 -12.41 -3.66 6.27
C LEU A 133 -11.61 -4.37 7.37
N CYS A 134 -10.97 -3.61 8.28
CA CYS A 134 -10.11 -4.20 9.30
C CYS A 134 -10.88 -4.64 10.56
N GLY A 135 -12.15 -4.27 10.70
CA GLY A 135 -12.95 -4.60 11.90
C GLY A 135 -12.46 -3.92 13.18
N ILE A 136 -11.78 -2.77 13.05
CA ILE A 136 -11.22 -2.02 14.18
C ILE A 136 -12.18 -0.88 14.50
N SER A 137 -12.81 -0.96 15.67
CA SER A 137 -13.58 0.15 16.24
C SER A 137 -12.61 1.24 16.75
N SER A 138 -12.95 2.48 16.48
CA SER A 138 -12.23 3.68 17.00
C SER A 138 -12.62 3.95 18.46
#